data_90d73aa60a478333daf8996b056c2708
#
_entry.id   90d73aa60a478333daf8996b056c2708
#
_cell.length_a   1.000
_cell.length_b   1.000
_cell.length_c   1.000
_cell.angle_alpha   90.00
_cell.angle_beta   90.00
_cell.angle_gamma   90.00
#
_symmetry.space_group_name_H-M   'P 1'
#
loop_
_entity.id
_entity.type
_entity.pdbx_description
1 polymer ?
#
loop_
_entity_poly.entity_id
_entity_poly.type
_entity_poly.pdbx_seq_one_letter_code
_entity_poly.pdbx_strand_id
1 'polypeptide(L)'
;MLPLIIAHRGASHLAPENTLTSFRLAKTLGADGFECDVQLTKDRHLVVAHDYFTDLKAGVHGNIPDMTFDELRKLDFGSWKSPEYAGEQIPTLEEVLEGAQGFQMIHIELKPYFDRDEEIADRVIDAVLDAGLEEKAVITAFEYGALRRVKERMPQMAICAMTSSPESILVQPATFWEKLGLKKTDPLAEKLSSPQAVSEAAALLEDPNSLDEENSILLYYLKDRLDFLYSIFPGMNLAQILQQYYYQTDFVNYVAQFSFPVDYIGPEYHAFFRDKDLISNAHAHGFKVAPWPVGNDSRDDLRQLFRLDPELVVTNKPEVAIAILTGLGRWD
;
A
#
# COMPACT_ATOMS: atom_id res chain seq x y z
N MET A 1 -9.62 -17.57 16.02
CA MET A 1 -10.64 -16.49 15.86
C MET A 1 -10.79 -16.28 14.38
N LEU A 2 -12.00 -16.01 13.84
CA LEU A 2 -12.10 -15.75 12.39
C LEU A 2 -11.41 -14.42 12.06
N PRO A 3 -10.73 -14.32 10.89
CA PRO A 3 -10.03 -13.10 10.50
C PRO A 3 -10.99 -11.95 10.24
N LEU A 4 -10.55 -10.72 10.52
CA LEU A 4 -11.27 -9.51 10.13
C LEU A 4 -11.19 -9.34 8.60
N ILE A 5 -12.28 -8.89 8.00
CA ILE A 5 -12.33 -8.55 6.57
C ILE A 5 -12.16 -7.05 6.39
N ILE A 6 -11.05 -6.67 5.80
CA ILE A 6 -10.69 -5.28 5.50
C ILE A 6 -10.90 -5.04 3.99
N ALA A 7 -11.84 -4.17 3.67
CA ALA A 7 -12.17 -3.84 2.29
C ALA A 7 -11.08 -2.92 1.68
N HIS A 8 -10.28 -3.46 0.75
CA HIS A 8 -9.17 -2.78 0.07
C HIS A 8 -9.67 -1.63 -0.80
N ARG A 9 -9.34 -0.40 -0.42
CA ARG A 9 -9.84 0.83 -1.04
C ARG A 9 -11.39 0.93 -1.03
N GLY A 10 -12.01 0.38 0.04
CA GLY A 10 -13.44 0.13 0.12
C GLY A 10 -13.87 -1.13 -0.64
N ALA A 11 -15.13 -1.23 -1.03
CA ALA A 11 -15.65 -2.32 -1.85
C ALA A 11 -15.24 -2.16 -3.32
N SER A 12 -13.94 -2.11 -3.59
CA SER A 12 -13.33 -1.68 -4.87
C SER A 12 -13.66 -2.60 -6.05
N HIS A 13 -14.07 -3.86 -5.79
CA HIS A 13 -14.58 -4.71 -6.85
C HIS A 13 -15.92 -4.21 -7.43
N LEU A 14 -16.78 -3.66 -6.61
CA LEU A 14 -18.15 -3.26 -6.96
C LEU A 14 -18.30 -1.75 -7.22
N ALA A 15 -17.53 -0.91 -6.54
CA ALA A 15 -17.58 0.54 -6.63
C ALA A 15 -16.20 1.13 -6.98
N PRO A 16 -16.09 2.40 -7.42
CA PRO A 16 -14.80 3.01 -7.70
C PRO A 16 -13.96 3.08 -6.42
N GLU A 17 -12.74 2.55 -6.48
CA GLU A 17 -11.82 2.49 -5.35
C GLU A 17 -11.55 3.87 -4.74
N ASN A 18 -11.28 3.92 -3.44
CA ASN A 18 -10.92 5.14 -2.72
C ASN A 18 -11.97 6.27 -2.82
N THR A 19 -13.25 5.94 -2.99
CA THR A 19 -14.36 6.90 -2.97
C THR A 19 -15.24 6.72 -1.75
N LEU A 20 -15.98 7.76 -1.36
CA LEU A 20 -16.95 7.66 -0.27
C LEU A 20 -18.00 6.59 -0.53
N THR A 21 -18.37 6.40 -1.80
CA THR A 21 -19.32 5.35 -2.21
C THR A 21 -18.76 3.95 -1.97
N SER A 22 -17.47 3.71 -2.26
CA SER A 22 -16.86 2.39 -2.01
C SER A 22 -16.77 2.05 -0.52
N PHE A 23 -16.46 3.03 0.33
CA PHE A 23 -16.40 2.83 1.79
C PHE A 23 -17.79 2.59 2.39
N ARG A 24 -18.82 3.35 1.97
CA ARG A 24 -20.21 3.12 2.39
C ARG A 24 -20.72 1.74 1.97
N LEU A 25 -20.35 1.31 0.76
CA LEU A 25 -20.71 -0.01 0.26
C LEU A 25 -20.03 -1.11 1.07
N ALA A 26 -18.74 -0.97 1.40
CA ALA A 26 -18.01 -1.90 2.26
C ALA A 26 -18.72 -2.10 3.61
N LYS A 27 -19.17 -1.01 4.22
CA LYS A 27 -19.96 -1.06 5.47
C LYS A 27 -21.28 -1.80 5.29
N THR A 28 -21.99 -1.51 4.20
CA THR A 28 -23.28 -2.16 3.87
C THR A 28 -23.13 -3.67 3.66
N LEU A 29 -22.00 -4.09 3.08
CA LEU A 29 -21.66 -5.50 2.87
C LEU A 29 -21.24 -6.21 4.16
N GLY A 30 -20.99 -5.48 5.25
CA GLY A 30 -20.60 -6.05 6.54
C GLY A 30 -19.11 -6.29 6.70
N ALA A 31 -18.26 -5.57 5.96
CA ALA A 31 -16.82 -5.58 6.19
C ALA A 31 -16.49 -5.08 7.61
N ASP A 32 -15.49 -5.69 8.25
CA ASP A 32 -15.07 -5.31 9.60
C ASP A 32 -14.28 -4.01 9.61
N GLY A 33 -13.63 -3.70 8.48
CA GLY A 33 -12.86 -2.49 8.28
C GLY A 33 -12.69 -2.14 6.81
N PHE A 34 -11.96 -1.09 6.56
CA PHE A 34 -11.51 -0.74 5.21
C PHE A 34 -10.05 -0.31 5.22
N GLU A 35 -9.47 -0.34 4.07
CA GLU A 35 -8.16 0.25 3.79
C GLU A 35 -8.33 1.38 2.78
N CYS A 36 -7.50 2.43 2.91
CA CYS A 36 -7.44 3.56 2.01
C CYS A 36 -6.02 4.09 1.82
N ASP A 37 -5.76 4.64 0.63
CA ASP A 37 -4.47 5.22 0.24
C ASP A 37 -4.50 6.74 0.40
N VAL A 38 -3.54 7.34 1.10
CA VAL A 38 -3.51 8.77 1.37
C VAL A 38 -2.31 9.45 0.73
N GLN A 39 -2.56 10.56 0.07
CA GLN A 39 -1.56 11.41 -0.56
C GLN A 39 -1.73 12.89 -0.15
N LEU A 40 -0.66 13.68 -0.31
CA LEU A 40 -0.70 15.13 -0.14
C LEU A 40 -0.83 15.84 -1.48
N THR A 41 -1.79 16.76 -1.57
CA THR A 41 -1.90 17.70 -2.68
C THR A 41 -0.82 18.77 -2.64
N LYS A 42 -0.73 19.60 -3.70
CA LYS A 42 0.15 20.77 -3.74
C LYS A 42 -0.08 21.75 -2.59
N ASP A 43 -1.34 21.97 -2.25
CA ASP A 43 -1.78 22.87 -1.16
C ASP A 43 -2.01 22.14 0.17
N ARG A 44 -1.44 20.92 0.28
CA ARG A 44 -1.30 20.15 1.53
C ARG A 44 -2.59 19.59 2.12
N HIS A 45 -3.63 19.36 1.31
CA HIS A 45 -4.76 18.55 1.73
C HIS A 45 -4.41 17.06 1.67
N LEU A 46 -4.90 16.30 2.64
CA LEU A 46 -4.86 14.84 2.59
C LEU A 46 -5.99 14.34 1.69
N VAL A 47 -5.68 13.79 0.54
CA VAL A 47 -6.65 13.21 -0.38
C VAL A 47 -6.49 11.70 -0.46
N VAL A 48 -7.60 11.00 -0.74
CA VAL A 48 -7.61 9.54 -0.75
C VAL A 48 -7.60 9.03 -2.19
N ALA A 49 -6.43 8.57 -2.62
CA ALA A 49 -6.19 8.02 -3.96
C ALA A 49 -4.95 7.14 -3.98
N HIS A 50 -4.98 6.04 -4.74
CA HIS A 50 -3.83 5.14 -4.86
C HIS A 50 -2.76 5.66 -5.83
N ASP A 51 -3.19 6.03 -7.04
CA ASP A 51 -2.27 6.43 -8.11
C ASP A 51 -1.85 7.89 -7.93
N TYR A 52 -0.56 8.19 -8.14
CA TYR A 52 -0.07 9.57 -8.14
C TYR A 52 -0.61 10.38 -9.32
N PHE A 53 -0.91 9.71 -10.43
CA PHE A 53 -1.43 10.33 -11.65
C PHE A 53 -2.93 10.12 -11.79
N THR A 54 -3.62 11.15 -12.30
CA THR A 54 -5.09 11.15 -12.43
C THR A 54 -5.60 10.48 -13.71
N ASP A 55 -4.71 10.15 -14.67
CA ASP A 55 -5.05 9.64 -16.00
C ASP A 55 -5.95 8.41 -15.96
N LEU A 56 -5.62 7.42 -15.12
CA LEU A 56 -6.32 6.14 -15.07
C LEU A 56 -7.72 6.23 -14.47
N LYS A 57 -7.92 7.19 -13.56
CA LYS A 57 -9.16 7.29 -12.79
C LYS A 57 -10.02 8.47 -13.21
N ALA A 58 -9.42 9.56 -13.69
CA ALA A 58 -10.15 10.75 -14.10
C ALA A 58 -10.06 11.05 -15.60
N GLY A 59 -9.27 10.29 -16.36
CA GLY A 59 -9.11 10.48 -17.80
C GLY A 59 -8.42 11.79 -18.21
N VAL A 60 -7.87 12.50 -17.24
CA VAL A 60 -7.17 13.78 -17.43
C VAL A 60 -5.78 13.65 -16.86
N HIS A 61 -4.75 14.06 -17.58
CA HIS A 61 -3.38 14.01 -17.10
C HIS A 61 -3.13 15.04 -16.01
N GLY A 62 -2.64 14.58 -14.87
CA GLY A 62 -2.25 15.41 -13.74
C GLY A 62 -1.52 14.56 -12.70
N ASN A 63 -0.63 15.19 -11.93
CA ASN A 63 0.06 14.56 -10.81
C ASN A 63 -0.52 15.14 -9.51
N ILE A 64 -1.10 14.30 -8.67
CA ILE A 64 -1.80 14.73 -7.43
C ILE A 64 -0.94 15.66 -6.56
N PRO A 65 0.35 15.38 -6.29
CA PRO A 65 1.20 16.28 -5.51
C PRO A 65 1.47 17.65 -6.13
N ASP A 66 1.21 17.82 -7.42
CA ASP A 66 1.39 19.09 -8.16
C ASP A 66 0.07 19.85 -8.38
N MET A 67 -1.07 19.24 -8.01
CA MET A 67 -2.40 19.81 -8.15
C MET A 67 -2.95 20.29 -6.80
N THR A 68 -3.71 21.38 -6.83
CA THR A 68 -4.48 21.83 -5.66
C THR A 68 -5.72 20.95 -5.45
N PHE A 69 -6.24 20.93 -4.23
CA PHE A 69 -7.45 20.20 -3.92
C PHE A 69 -8.64 20.68 -4.77
N ASP A 70 -8.77 21.99 -4.98
CA ASP A 70 -9.83 22.57 -5.81
C ASP A 70 -9.73 22.14 -7.30
N GLU A 71 -8.54 21.88 -7.82
CA GLU A 71 -8.36 21.32 -9.17
C GLU A 71 -8.77 19.86 -9.21
N LEU A 72 -8.37 19.06 -8.24
CA LEU A 72 -8.71 17.63 -8.14
C LEU A 72 -10.22 17.41 -7.96
N ARG A 73 -10.90 18.24 -7.19
CA ARG A 73 -12.36 18.17 -6.96
C ARG A 73 -13.22 18.41 -8.21
N LYS A 74 -12.66 18.96 -9.27
CA LYS A 74 -13.35 19.14 -10.55
C LYS A 74 -13.30 17.91 -11.43
N LEU A 75 -12.47 16.93 -11.10
CA LEU A 75 -12.29 15.71 -11.87
C LEU A 75 -13.30 14.63 -11.43
N ASP A 76 -13.63 13.77 -12.38
CA ASP A 76 -14.54 12.63 -12.17
C ASP A 76 -13.72 11.36 -11.88
N PHE A 77 -13.73 10.92 -10.65
CA PHE A 77 -13.04 9.70 -10.20
C PHE A 77 -13.94 8.45 -10.19
N GLY A 78 -15.15 8.54 -10.75
CA GLY A 78 -16.11 7.43 -10.74
C GLY A 78 -16.39 6.80 -12.10
N SER A 79 -16.49 7.58 -13.17
CA SER A 79 -16.92 7.10 -14.51
C SER A 79 -16.00 6.01 -15.10
N TRP A 80 -14.75 5.94 -14.71
CA TRP A 80 -13.83 4.87 -15.12
C TRP A 80 -14.29 3.50 -14.69
N LYS A 81 -15.02 3.40 -13.57
CA LYS A 81 -15.55 2.15 -13.03
C LYS A 81 -16.85 1.76 -13.73
N SER A 82 -17.79 2.68 -13.78
CA SER A 82 -19.09 2.53 -14.46
C SER A 82 -19.75 3.90 -14.61
N PRO A 83 -20.55 4.13 -15.67
CA PRO A 83 -21.29 5.38 -15.85
C PRO A 83 -22.24 5.73 -14.68
N GLU A 84 -22.67 4.77 -13.88
CA GLU A 84 -23.49 5.01 -12.70
C GLU A 84 -22.79 5.78 -11.59
N TYR A 85 -21.44 5.78 -11.59
CA TYR A 85 -20.62 6.51 -10.63
C TYR A 85 -20.10 7.84 -11.19
N ALA A 86 -20.66 8.31 -12.31
CA ALA A 86 -20.25 9.57 -12.91
C ALA A 86 -20.42 10.72 -11.90
N GLY A 87 -19.36 11.54 -11.79
CA GLY A 87 -19.32 12.68 -10.87
C GLY A 87 -18.86 12.35 -9.44
N GLU A 88 -18.45 11.12 -9.15
CA GLU A 88 -17.73 10.83 -7.90
C GLU A 88 -16.45 11.66 -7.86
N GLN A 89 -16.18 12.28 -6.71
CA GLN A 89 -15.03 13.15 -6.49
C GLN A 89 -13.99 12.44 -5.63
N ILE A 90 -12.73 12.86 -5.77
CA ILE A 90 -11.68 12.43 -4.85
C ILE A 90 -12.03 12.93 -3.44
N PRO A 91 -12.11 12.06 -2.40
CA PRO A 91 -12.40 12.51 -1.04
C PRO A 91 -11.14 12.98 -0.33
N THR A 92 -11.31 13.79 0.71
CA THR A 92 -10.27 14.00 1.71
C THR A 92 -10.26 12.85 2.72
N LEU A 93 -9.15 12.71 3.46
CA LEU A 93 -9.07 11.73 4.55
C LEU A 93 -10.11 12.03 5.62
N GLU A 94 -10.30 13.30 5.97
CA GLU A 94 -11.28 13.73 6.96
C GLU A 94 -12.71 13.29 6.59
N GLU A 95 -13.11 13.47 5.32
CA GLU A 95 -14.41 13.01 4.81
C GLU A 95 -14.57 11.48 4.92
N VAL A 96 -13.47 10.73 4.69
CA VAL A 96 -13.46 9.26 4.83
C VAL A 96 -13.59 8.87 6.30
N LEU A 97 -12.84 9.53 7.20
CA LEU A 97 -12.86 9.26 8.64
C LEU A 97 -14.21 9.59 9.29
N GLU A 98 -14.92 10.63 8.82
CA GLU A 98 -16.30 10.90 9.24
C GLU A 98 -17.23 9.70 8.99
N GLY A 99 -17.05 9.01 7.86
CA GLY A 99 -17.80 7.81 7.48
C GLY A 99 -17.38 6.52 8.21
N ALA A 100 -16.24 6.56 8.92
CA ALA A 100 -15.60 5.37 9.49
C ALA A 100 -16.26 4.85 10.77
N GLN A 101 -17.20 5.59 11.36
CA GLN A 101 -17.92 5.15 12.56
C GLN A 101 -18.61 3.81 12.33
N GLY A 102 -18.41 2.87 13.27
CA GLY A 102 -18.99 1.52 13.21
C GLY A 102 -18.09 0.46 12.56
N PHE A 103 -17.02 0.82 11.88
CA PHE A 103 -15.96 -0.11 11.56
C PHE A 103 -15.11 -0.44 12.79
N GLN A 104 -14.54 -1.64 12.83
CA GLN A 104 -13.68 -2.11 13.90
C GLN A 104 -12.23 -1.67 13.68
N MET A 105 -11.80 -1.56 12.41
CA MET A 105 -10.42 -1.26 12.03
C MET A 105 -10.37 -0.44 10.74
N ILE A 106 -9.37 0.44 10.64
CA ILE A 106 -9.13 1.29 9.49
C ILE A 106 -7.63 1.21 9.17
N HIS A 107 -7.29 0.71 8.00
CA HIS A 107 -5.94 0.74 7.48
C HIS A 107 -5.76 1.99 6.63
N ILE A 108 -4.74 2.80 6.94
CA ILE A 108 -4.44 4.04 6.22
C ILE A 108 -3.04 3.90 5.63
N GLU A 109 -2.95 3.65 4.32
CA GLU A 109 -1.67 3.58 3.63
C GLU A 109 -1.14 4.97 3.34
N LEU A 110 0.03 5.28 3.88
CA LEU A 110 0.76 6.49 3.55
C LEU A 110 1.43 6.32 2.19
N LYS A 111 1.17 7.25 1.29
CA LYS A 111 1.84 7.34 -0.01
C LYS A 111 2.65 8.62 -0.07
N PRO A 112 3.83 8.63 0.59
CA PRO A 112 4.68 9.80 0.55
C PRO A 112 5.19 10.04 -0.86
N TYR A 113 5.38 11.30 -1.19
CA TYR A 113 5.94 11.72 -2.46
C TYR A 113 7.25 12.46 -2.19
N PHE A 114 8.38 11.88 -2.62
CA PHE A 114 9.73 12.34 -2.34
C PHE A 114 10.03 12.46 -0.84
N ASP A 115 10.48 13.61 -0.37
CA ASP A 115 10.92 13.95 0.98
C ASP A 115 9.78 14.26 1.98
N ARG A 116 8.53 13.86 1.66
CA ARG A 116 7.35 14.21 2.45
C ARG A 116 6.90 13.13 3.44
N ASP A 117 7.74 12.16 3.73
CA ASP A 117 7.41 11.03 4.62
C ASP A 117 6.97 11.50 6.01
N GLU A 118 7.71 12.47 6.60
CA GLU A 118 7.37 13.00 7.92
C GLU A 118 6.11 13.86 7.89
N GLU A 119 5.95 14.70 6.87
CA GLU A 119 4.79 15.59 6.76
C GLU A 119 3.48 14.80 6.61
N ILE A 120 3.44 13.78 5.74
CA ILE A 120 2.22 12.99 5.54
C ILE A 120 1.89 12.19 6.80
N ALA A 121 2.90 11.62 7.47
CA ALA A 121 2.72 10.90 8.73
C ALA A 121 2.13 11.81 9.81
N ASP A 122 2.70 13.01 9.99
CA ASP A 122 2.24 13.97 10.98
C ASP A 122 0.78 14.40 10.75
N ARG A 123 0.44 14.73 9.51
CA ARG A 123 -0.93 15.16 9.15
C ARG A 123 -1.97 14.06 9.28
N VAL A 124 -1.61 12.82 8.89
CA VAL A 124 -2.52 11.68 9.05
C VAL A 124 -2.76 11.38 10.53
N ILE A 125 -1.72 11.46 11.38
CA ILE A 125 -1.89 11.32 12.83
C ILE A 125 -2.87 12.39 13.35
N ASP A 126 -2.70 13.66 12.96
CA ASP A 126 -3.59 14.75 13.39
C ASP A 126 -5.04 14.47 12.96
N ALA A 127 -5.28 14.08 11.70
CA ALA A 127 -6.62 13.78 11.21
C ALA A 127 -7.26 12.59 11.96
N VAL A 128 -6.48 11.55 12.28
CA VAL A 128 -6.96 10.39 13.06
C VAL A 128 -7.32 10.79 14.48
N LEU A 129 -6.49 11.62 15.13
CA LEU A 129 -6.75 12.13 16.49
C LEU A 129 -7.99 13.04 16.53
N ASP A 130 -8.11 13.95 15.56
CA ASP A 130 -9.28 14.84 15.46
C ASP A 130 -10.59 14.07 15.25
N ALA A 131 -10.52 12.92 14.56
CA ALA A 131 -11.65 12.01 14.36
C ALA A 131 -11.93 11.09 15.57
N GLY A 132 -11.03 11.01 16.56
CA GLY A 132 -11.12 10.09 17.73
C GLY A 132 -11.05 8.62 17.32
N LEU A 133 -10.20 8.28 16.35
CA LEU A 133 -10.12 6.93 15.75
C LEU A 133 -8.74 6.27 15.99
N GLU A 134 -7.92 6.80 16.89
CA GLU A 134 -6.55 6.35 17.15
C GLU A 134 -6.45 4.88 17.59
N GLU A 135 -7.47 4.35 18.27
CA GLU A 135 -7.51 2.94 18.68
C GLU A 135 -7.92 1.98 17.56
N LYS A 136 -8.48 2.51 16.47
CA LYS A 136 -8.97 1.74 15.32
C LYS A 136 -8.06 1.86 14.11
N ALA A 137 -7.25 2.90 14.05
CA ALA A 137 -6.37 3.17 12.92
C ALA A 137 -5.12 2.29 12.99
N VAL A 138 -4.75 1.72 11.85
CA VAL A 138 -3.45 1.10 11.59
C VAL A 138 -2.81 1.86 10.44
N ILE A 139 -1.68 2.51 10.70
CA ILE A 139 -0.96 3.22 9.65
C ILE A 139 -0.09 2.23 8.89
N THR A 140 -0.26 2.17 7.59
CA THR A 140 0.46 1.24 6.73
C THR A 140 1.36 1.98 5.76
N ALA A 141 2.50 1.42 5.40
CA ALA A 141 3.36 1.97 4.37
C ALA A 141 4.35 0.93 3.83
N PHE A 142 4.77 1.15 2.60
CA PHE A 142 5.95 0.53 2.01
C PHE A 142 7.22 1.32 2.32
N GLU A 143 7.11 2.59 2.63
CA GLU A 143 8.16 3.51 3.06
C GLU A 143 8.27 3.52 4.59
N TYR A 144 9.23 2.74 5.13
CA TYR A 144 9.34 2.52 6.59
C TYR A 144 9.82 3.74 7.38
N GLY A 145 10.34 4.78 6.69
CA GLY A 145 10.62 6.08 7.29
C GLY A 145 9.37 6.77 7.81
N ALA A 146 8.29 6.73 7.04
CA ALA A 146 6.99 7.24 7.46
C ALA A 146 6.47 6.49 8.70
N LEU A 147 6.60 5.14 8.74
CA LEU A 147 6.21 4.34 9.91
C LEU A 147 7.05 4.66 11.15
N ARG A 148 8.37 4.85 10.97
CA ARG A 148 9.24 5.31 12.06
C ARG A 148 8.75 6.64 12.62
N ARG A 149 8.44 7.61 11.74
CA ARG A 149 7.90 8.91 12.16
C ARG A 149 6.60 8.76 12.95
N VAL A 150 5.70 7.87 12.53
CA VAL A 150 4.48 7.57 13.28
C VAL A 150 4.81 7.11 14.70
N LYS A 151 5.74 6.16 14.87
CA LYS A 151 6.13 5.65 16.20
C LYS A 151 6.88 6.68 17.05
N GLU A 152 7.66 7.56 16.44
CA GLU A 152 8.32 8.67 17.15
C GLU A 152 7.30 9.65 17.74
N ARG A 153 6.26 10.01 16.96
CA ARG A 153 5.25 10.97 17.37
C ARG A 153 4.16 10.35 18.25
N MET A 154 3.74 9.15 17.94
CA MET A 154 2.65 8.45 18.63
C MET A 154 3.00 6.95 18.83
N PRO A 155 3.81 6.61 19.85
CA PRO A 155 4.31 5.24 20.05
C PRO A 155 3.23 4.17 20.14
N GLN A 156 2.02 4.50 20.61
CA GLN A 156 0.89 3.60 20.77
C GLN A 156 0.09 3.38 19.47
N MET A 157 0.26 4.22 18.43
CA MET A 157 -0.42 4.04 17.14
C MET A 157 0.02 2.72 16.51
N ALA A 158 -0.94 1.89 16.14
CA ALA A 158 -0.64 0.65 15.45
C ALA A 158 -0.09 0.92 14.03
N ILE A 159 0.95 0.19 13.64
CA ILE A 159 1.53 0.30 12.30
C ILE A 159 1.64 -1.07 11.63
N CYS A 160 1.62 -1.06 10.29
CA CYS A 160 1.82 -2.22 9.46
C CYS A 160 2.93 -1.97 8.44
N ALA A 161 3.99 -2.76 8.50
CA ALA A 161 5.05 -2.73 7.49
C ALA A 161 4.60 -3.56 6.27
N MET A 162 4.41 -2.88 5.14
CA MET A 162 3.99 -3.52 3.88
C MET A 162 5.18 -4.02 3.07
N THR A 163 5.00 -5.10 2.33
CA THR A 163 5.99 -5.57 1.35
C THR A 163 5.34 -6.18 0.13
N SER A 164 6.02 -6.06 -1.00
CA SER A 164 5.67 -6.75 -2.24
C SER A 164 6.70 -7.85 -2.52
N SER A 165 6.24 -8.97 -3.07
CA SER A 165 7.17 -9.97 -3.58
C SER A 165 7.78 -9.53 -4.91
N PRO A 166 8.93 -10.11 -5.30
CA PRO A 166 9.51 -9.90 -6.63
C PRO A 166 8.52 -10.24 -7.75
N GLU A 167 7.71 -11.28 -7.57
CA GLU A 167 6.73 -11.69 -8.56
C GLU A 167 5.58 -10.69 -8.66
N SER A 168 5.18 -10.06 -7.56
CA SER A 168 4.16 -9.00 -7.61
C SER A 168 4.64 -7.79 -8.39
N ILE A 169 5.93 -7.48 -8.34
CA ILE A 169 6.55 -6.45 -9.17
C ILE A 169 6.52 -6.85 -10.64
N LEU A 170 6.82 -8.13 -10.95
CA LEU A 170 6.82 -8.66 -12.31
C LEU A 170 5.41 -8.82 -12.91
N VAL A 171 4.41 -9.07 -12.06
CA VAL A 171 2.99 -9.22 -12.43
C VAL A 171 2.27 -7.87 -12.39
N GLN A 172 2.90 -6.81 -11.91
CA GLN A 172 2.34 -5.46 -11.98
C GLN A 172 1.87 -5.18 -13.41
N PRO A 173 0.65 -4.66 -13.59
CA PRO A 173 0.13 -4.37 -14.92
C PRO A 173 1.07 -3.43 -15.67
N ALA A 174 0.98 -3.42 -16.99
CA ALA A 174 1.75 -2.52 -17.86
C ALA A 174 1.76 -1.07 -17.35
N THR A 175 0.69 -0.67 -16.67
CA THR A 175 0.55 0.62 -15.98
C THR A 175 1.61 0.91 -14.91
N PHE A 176 2.15 -0.08 -14.22
CA PHE A 176 3.26 0.14 -13.26
C PHE A 176 4.55 0.55 -14.00
N TRP A 177 4.88 -0.15 -15.07
CA TRP A 177 6.04 0.15 -15.89
C TRP A 177 5.86 1.46 -16.68
N GLU A 178 4.63 1.73 -17.14
CA GLU A 178 4.26 3.00 -17.77
C GLU A 178 4.36 4.18 -16.79
N LYS A 179 4.02 3.98 -15.52
CA LYS A 179 4.21 5.00 -14.46
C LYS A 179 5.67 5.34 -14.20
N LEU A 180 6.57 4.38 -14.43
CA LEU A 180 8.02 4.60 -14.39
C LEU A 180 8.56 5.14 -15.72
N GLY A 181 7.68 5.45 -16.72
CA GLY A 181 8.09 5.82 -18.07
C GLY A 181 8.63 4.64 -18.89
N LEU A 182 8.50 3.41 -18.37
CA LEU A 182 9.05 2.19 -18.96
C LEU A 182 7.93 1.35 -19.58
N LYS A 183 8.16 0.80 -20.76
CA LYS A 183 7.29 -0.25 -21.32
C LYS A 183 7.70 -1.61 -20.74
N LYS A 184 6.74 -2.52 -20.57
CA LYS A 184 7.00 -3.91 -20.11
C LYS A 184 8.05 -4.64 -20.99
N THR A 185 8.27 -4.14 -22.19
CA THR A 185 9.26 -4.63 -23.17
C THR A 185 10.61 -3.90 -23.09
N ASP A 186 10.77 -2.94 -22.17
CA ASP A 186 12.00 -2.20 -22.04
C ASP A 186 13.11 -3.07 -21.45
N PRO A 187 14.35 -2.94 -21.96
CA PRO A 187 15.51 -3.69 -21.46
C PRO A 187 15.74 -3.51 -19.95
N LEU A 188 15.27 -2.41 -19.37
CA LEU A 188 15.37 -2.14 -17.93
C LEU A 188 14.39 -2.96 -17.11
N ALA A 189 13.16 -3.17 -17.60
CA ALA A 189 12.18 -4.07 -16.95
C ALA A 189 12.69 -5.52 -16.95
N GLU A 190 13.35 -5.94 -18.03
CA GLU A 190 14.04 -7.23 -18.14
C GLU A 190 15.26 -7.28 -17.21
N LYS A 191 16.02 -6.17 -17.10
CA LYS A 191 17.17 -6.03 -16.21
C LYS A 191 16.81 -6.07 -14.72
N LEU A 192 15.61 -5.70 -14.32
CA LEU A 192 15.14 -5.77 -12.93
C LEU A 192 14.47 -7.11 -12.58
N SER A 193 14.48 -8.07 -13.50
CA SER A 193 13.79 -9.36 -13.37
C SER A 193 14.54 -10.43 -12.58
N SER A 194 15.79 -10.17 -12.18
CA SER A 194 16.60 -11.11 -11.40
C SER A 194 17.51 -10.40 -10.39
N PRO A 195 17.94 -11.09 -9.30
CA PRO A 195 18.89 -10.53 -8.33
C PRO A 195 20.21 -10.04 -8.96
N GLN A 196 20.69 -10.73 -10.00
CA GLN A 196 21.88 -10.34 -10.73
C GLN A 196 21.64 -9.05 -11.52
N ALA A 197 20.50 -8.94 -12.17
CA ALA A 197 20.10 -7.77 -12.93
C ALA A 197 19.91 -6.52 -12.04
N VAL A 198 19.38 -6.71 -10.83
CA VAL A 198 19.30 -5.63 -9.83
C VAL A 198 20.69 -5.18 -9.38
N SER A 199 21.63 -6.10 -9.16
CA SER A 199 23.03 -5.77 -8.85
C SER A 199 23.72 -4.99 -9.96
N GLU A 200 23.47 -5.37 -11.21
CA GLU A 200 24.01 -4.69 -12.39
C GLU A 200 23.38 -3.29 -12.57
N ALA A 201 22.08 -3.15 -12.37
CA ALA A 201 21.40 -1.86 -12.38
C ALA A 201 21.90 -0.95 -11.24
N ALA A 202 22.08 -1.49 -10.04
CA ALA A 202 22.62 -0.75 -8.91
C ALA A 202 24.06 -0.24 -9.20
N ALA A 203 24.91 -1.06 -9.80
CA ALA A 203 26.26 -0.65 -10.19
C ALA A 203 26.25 0.47 -11.26
N LEU A 204 25.30 0.43 -12.20
CA LEU A 204 25.07 1.50 -13.17
C LEU A 204 24.62 2.80 -12.49
N LEU A 205 23.82 2.72 -11.44
CA LEU A 205 23.31 3.87 -10.68
C LEU A 205 24.38 4.49 -9.77
N GLU A 206 25.40 3.74 -9.37
CA GLU A 206 26.54 4.24 -8.59
C GLU A 206 27.58 4.99 -9.47
N ASP A 207 27.51 4.85 -10.80
CA ASP A 207 28.35 5.62 -11.75
C ASP A 207 27.53 6.74 -12.42
N PRO A 208 27.66 8.00 -11.95
CA PRO A 208 26.92 9.14 -12.52
C PRO A 208 27.20 9.40 -14.00
N ASN A 209 28.27 8.83 -14.57
CA ASN A 209 28.64 9.02 -15.97
C ASN A 209 28.00 7.98 -16.89
N SER A 210 27.34 6.95 -16.33
CA SER A 210 26.68 5.89 -17.09
C SER A 210 25.22 6.18 -17.41
N LEU A 211 24.70 7.35 -17.00
CA LEU A 211 23.29 7.69 -17.04
C LEU A 211 22.92 8.37 -18.34
N ASP A 212 22.11 7.70 -19.13
CA ASP A 212 21.33 8.32 -20.18
C ASP A 212 20.04 8.96 -19.62
N GLU A 213 19.29 9.66 -20.47
CA GLU A 213 18.08 10.39 -20.09
C GLU A 213 16.97 9.45 -19.55
N GLU A 214 16.92 8.19 -19.99
CA GLU A 214 15.95 7.17 -19.55
C GLU A 214 16.30 6.58 -18.18
N ASN A 215 17.59 6.36 -17.90
CA ASN A 215 18.07 5.91 -16.60
C ASN A 215 18.00 7.01 -15.53
N SER A 216 18.00 8.29 -15.93
CA SER A 216 17.89 9.42 -15.00
C SER A 216 16.54 9.50 -14.30
N ILE A 217 15.46 9.03 -14.91
CA ILE A 217 14.11 8.99 -14.31
C ILE A 217 14.06 7.92 -13.21
N LEU A 218 14.60 6.74 -13.45
CA LEU A 218 14.70 5.69 -12.44
C LEU A 218 15.58 6.12 -11.26
N LEU A 219 16.70 6.80 -11.55
CA LEU A 219 17.56 7.41 -10.53
C LEU A 219 16.85 8.46 -9.72
N TYR A 220 16.07 9.31 -10.35
CA TYR A 220 15.30 10.34 -9.68
C TYR A 220 14.33 9.70 -8.65
N TYR A 221 13.62 8.64 -9.02
CA TYR A 221 12.76 7.90 -8.10
C TYR A 221 13.50 7.06 -7.06
N LEU A 222 14.71 6.58 -7.37
CA LEU A 222 15.53 5.80 -6.45
C LEU A 222 16.41 6.68 -5.55
N LYS A 223 16.89 7.83 -6.05
CA LYS A 223 17.87 8.66 -5.35
C LYS A 223 17.35 9.19 -4.02
N ASP A 224 16.13 9.70 -3.98
CA ASP A 224 15.53 10.22 -2.74
C ASP A 224 15.19 9.08 -1.76
N ARG A 225 14.91 7.88 -2.29
CA ARG A 225 14.77 6.65 -1.49
C ARG A 225 16.13 6.09 -1.05
N LEU A 226 17.21 6.36 -1.76
CA LEU A 226 18.55 5.85 -1.43
C LEU A 226 19.06 6.40 -0.12
N ASP A 227 18.96 7.70 0.12
CA ASP A 227 19.41 8.32 1.36
C ASP A 227 18.65 7.75 2.56
N PHE A 228 17.36 7.52 2.40
CA PHE A 228 16.53 6.84 3.38
C PHE A 228 16.97 5.38 3.55
N LEU A 229 17.11 4.61 2.47
CA LEU A 229 17.56 3.23 2.50
C LEU A 229 18.94 3.11 3.16
N TYR A 230 19.89 3.98 2.84
CA TYR A 230 21.20 4.02 3.49
C TYR A 230 21.12 4.38 4.97
N SER A 231 20.14 5.17 5.39
CA SER A 231 19.92 5.48 6.81
C SER A 231 19.39 4.29 7.62
N ILE A 232 18.62 3.41 6.97
CA ILE A 232 18.08 2.17 7.59
C ILE A 232 19.11 1.04 7.53
N PHE A 233 19.95 1.00 6.48
CA PHE A 233 20.94 -0.05 6.23
C PHE A 233 22.37 0.52 6.23
N PRO A 234 22.86 1.05 7.35
CA PRO A 234 24.19 1.64 7.40
C PRO A 234 25.26 0.59 7.04
N GLY A 235 26.10 0.93 6.07
CA GLY A 235 27.21 0.09 5.65
C GLY A 235 26.91 -0.94 4.55
N MET A 236 25.66 -0.98 4.05
CA MET A 236 25.32 -1.77 2.87
C MET A 236 25.45 -0.93 1.59
N ASN A 237 25.84 -1.56 0.51
CA ASN A 237 25.79 -0.94 -0.81
C ASN A 237 24.36 -1.07 -1.41
N LEU A 238 24.07 -0.29 -2.45
CA LEU A 238 22.75 -0.26 -3.08
C LEU A 238 22.29 -1.65 -3.56
N ALA A 239 23.18 -2.46 -4.12
CA ALA A 239 22.84 -3.81 -4.57
C ALA A 239 22.39 -4.70 -3.40
N GLN A 240 23.08 -4.61 -2.26
CA GLN A 240 22.69 -5.33 -1.04
C GLN A 240 21.36 -4.83 -0.50
N ILE A 241 21.13 -3.52 -0.50
CA ILE A 241 19.87 -2.91 -0.06
C ILE A 241 18.73 -3.35 -0.95
N LEU A 242 18.87 -3.23 -2.28
CA LEU A 242 17.84 -3.65 -3.24
C LEU A 242 17.57 -5.16 -3.15
N GLN A 243 18.63 -5.97 -3.04
CA GLN A 243 18.51 -7.40 -2.85
C GLN A 243 17.78 -7.73 -1.54
N GLN A 244 18.05 -6.99 -0.48
CA GLN A 244 17.41 -7.17 0.81
C GLN A 244 15.97 -6.61 0.81
N TYR A 245 15.70 -5.50 0.17
CA TYR A 245 14.40 -4.84 0.12
C TYR A 245 13.40 -5.50 -0.86
N TYR A 246 13.86 -5.91 -2.04
CA TYR A 246 12.99 -6.43 -3.10
C TYR A 246 12.96 -7.96 -3.23
N TYR A 247 13.98 -8.65 -2.71
CA TYR A 247 14.14 -10.10 -2.87
C TYR A 247 14.22 -10.84 -1.54
N GLN A 248 13.78 -10.23 -0.45
CA GLN A 248 13.85 -10.90 0.85
C GLN A 248 12.98 -12.14 0.88
N THR A 249 13.64 -13.27 1.00
CA THR A 249 13.04 -14.55 1.35
C THR A 249 12.60 -14.59 2.81
N ASP A 250 13.02 -13.64 3.63
CA ASP A 250 12.74 -13.58 5.06
C ASP A 250 12.37 -12.17 5.53
N PHE A 251 11.20 -11.70 5.07
CA PHE A 251 10.66 -10.39 5.42
C PHE A 251 10.40 -10.24 6.93
N VAL A 252 10.01 -11.34 7.60
CA VAL A 252 9.74 -11.34 9.05
C VAL A 252 10.99 -10.99 9.84
N ASN A 253 12.09 -11.69 9.57
CA ASN A 253 13.38 -11.42 10.23
C ASN A 253 13.94 -10.03 9.88
N TYR A 254 13.63 -9.52 8.71
CA TYR A 254 14.00 -8.19 8.32
C TYR A 254 13.29 -7.13 9.16
N VAL A 255 11.98 -7.17 9.25
CA VAL A 255 11.19 -6.23 10.07
C VAL A 255 11.53 -6.35 11.55
N ALA A 256 11.87 -7.56 12.03
CA ALA A 256 12.29 -7.78 13.41
C ALA A 256 13.58 -7.04 13.80
N GLN A 257 14.37 -6.57 12.83
CA GLN A 257 15.59 -5.77 13.07
C GLN A 257 15.33 -4.26 13.13
N PHE A 258 14.10 -3.80 12.92
CA PHE A 258 13.80 -2.36 12.99
C PHE A 258 14.03 -1.82 14.40
N SER A 259 14.55 -0.60 14.47
CA SER A 259 14.81 0.09 15.74
C SER A 259 13.54 0.64 16.42
N PHE A 260 12.38 0.43 15.81
CA PHE A 260 11.06 0.82 16.32
C PHE A 260 10.10 -0.36 16.28
N PRO A 261 9.10 -0.42 17.18
CA PRO A 261 8.17 -1.54 17.25
C PRO A 261 7.22 -1.52 16.03
N VAL A 262 6.96 -2.71 15.48
CA VAL A 262 5.98 -2.94 14.41
C VAL A 262 4.88 -3.86 14.96
N ASP A 263 3.62 -3.54 14.67
CA ASP A 263 2.47 -4.30 15.18
C ASP A 263 2.01 -5.36 14.18
N TYR A 264 2.02 -4.99 12.89
CA TYR A 264 1.60 -5.85 11.78
C TYR A 264 2.67 -5.91 10.70
N ILE A 265 2.74 -7.04 10.03
CA ILE A 265 3.41 -7.15 8.74
C ILE A 265 2.36 -7.43 7.66
N GLY A 266 2.53 -6.80 6.49
CA GLY A 266 1.62 -6.89 5.35
C GLY A 266 2.30 -7.43 4.10
N PRO A 267 2.60 -8.72 4.00
CA PRO A 267 3.01 -9.33 2.75
C PRO A 267 1.83 -9.51 1.80
N GLU A 268 2.13 -9.51 0.51
CA GLU A 268 1.11 -9.83 -0.50
C GLU A 268 0.71 -11.32 -0.47
N TYR A 269 -0.46 -11.67 -1.03
CA TYR A 269 -1.04 -13.02 -0.93
C TYR A 269 -0.10 -14.15 -1.36
N HIS A 270 0.67 -13.97 -2.46
CA HIS A 270 1.53 -15.01 -2.99
C HIS A 270 2.70 -15.37 -2.05
N ALA A 271 3.13 -14.43 -1.19
CA ALA A 271 4.15 -14.72 -0.20
C ALA A 271 3.69 -15.83 0.76
N PHE A 272 2.41 -15.79 1.19
CA PHE A 272 1.82 -16.81 2.06
C PHE A 272 1.64 -18.16 1.39
N PHE A 273 1.39 -18.17 0.08
CA PHE A 273 1.24 -19.44 -0.65
C PHE A 273 2.57 -20.15 -0.90
N ARG A 274 3.67 -19.39 -0.95
CA ARG A 274 5.02 -19.92 -1.09
C ARG A 274 5.63 -20.36 0.24
N ASP A 275 5.48 -19.55 1.25
CA ASP A 275 5.98 -19.81 2.60
C ASP A 275 4.81 -20.06 3.55
N LYS A 276 4.56 -21.34 3.84
CA LYS A 276 3.47 -21.77 4.73
C LYS A 276 3.77 -21.49 6.20
N ASP A 277 5.03 -21.26 6.53
CA ASP A 277 5.48 -20.98 7.90
C ASP A 277 5.53 -19.46 8.18
N LEU A 278 5.27 -18.61 7.18
CA LEU A 278 5.36 -17.16 7.29
C LEU A 278 4.53 -16.63 8.47
N ILE A 279 3.27 -17.07 8.63
CA ILE A 279 2.40 -16.62 9.74
C ILE A 279 2.95 -17.07 11.07
N SER A 280 3.33 -18.35 11.21
CA SER A 280 3.89 -18.88 12.46
C SER A 280 5.22 -18.20 12.82
N ASN A 281 6.04 -17.88 11.83
CA ASN A 281 7.27 -17.12 12.01
C ASN A 281 6.98 -15.67 12.45
N ALA A 282 6.01 -15.01 11.83
CA ALA A 282 5.57 -13.68 12.22
C ALA A 282 5.09 -13.64 13.68
N HIS A 283 4.24 -14.59 14.06
CA HIS A 283 3.77 -14.72 15.45
C HIS A 283 4.89 -15.00 16.46
N ALA A 284 5.89 -15.79 16.08
CA ALA A 284 7.07 -16.04 16.92
C ALA A 284 7.88 -14.76 17.21
N HIS A 285 7.81 -13.77 16.33
CA HIS A 285 8.41 -12.45 16.51
C HIS A 285 7.45 -11.42 17.11
N GLY A 286 6.21 -11.81 17.43
CA GLY A 286 5.20 -10.94 18.03
C GLY A 286 4.42 -10.08 17.04
N PHE A 287 4.59 -10.29 15.73
CA PHE A 287 3.83 -9.59 14.71
C PHE A 287 2.49 -10.26 14.44
N LYS A 288 1.48 -9.45 14.16
CA LYS A 288 0.25 -9.87 13.50
C LYS A 288 0.43 -9.79 11.99
N VAL A 289 -0.42 -10.47 11.22
CA VAL A 289 -0.33 -10.49 9.75
C VAL A 289 -1.54 -9.87 9.08
N ALA A 290 -1.26 -9.04 8.07
CA ALA A 290 -2.23 -8.30 7.28
C ALA A 290 -2.00 -8.57 5.77
N PRO A 291 -2.33 -9.78 5.25
CA PRO A 291 -2.17 -10.09 3.84
C PRO A 291 -3.01 -9.16 2.97
N TRP A 292 -2.44 -8.71 1.86
CA TRP A 292 -3.10 -7.83 0.91
C TRP A 292 -3.04 -8.37 -0.52
N PRO A 293 -4.04 -8.04 -1.40
CA PRO A 293 -4.12 -8.59 -2.73
C PRO A 293 -3.24 -7.86 -3.74
N VAL A 294 -2.61 -8.59 -4.64
CA VAL A 294 -2.03 -8.05 -5.88
C VAL A 294 -2.97 -8.34 -7.03
N GLY A 295 -3.46 -7.27 -7.67
CA GLY A 295 -4.41 -7.41 -8.76
C GLY A 295 -5.80 -7.88 -8.29
N ASN A 296 -6.36 -8.85 -8.98
CA ASN A 296 -7.72 -9.32 -8.74
C ASN A 296 -7.72 -10.62 -7.93
N ASP A 297 -7.94 -10.53 -6.64
CA ASP A 297 -8.01 -11.65 -5.72
C ASP A 297 -9.13 -12.64 -6.10
N SER A 298 -8.78 -13.91 -6.19
CA SER A 298 -9.72 -14.97 -6.51
C SER A 298 -10.40 -15.54 -5.27
N ARG A 299 -11.56 -16.21 -5.47
CA ARG A 299 -12.22 -16.92 -4.38
C ARG A 299 -11.33 -18.02 -3.78
N ASP A 300 -10.49 -18.62 -4.58
CA ASP A 300 -9.60 -19.70 -4.12
C ASP A 300 -8.41 -19.13 -3.34
N ASP A 301 -7.88 -17.97 -3.69
CA ASP A 301 -6.86 -17.27 -2.90
C ASP A 301 -7.39 -16.96 -1.49
N LEU A 302 -8.60 -16.38 -1.41
CA LEU A 302 -9.25 -16.09 -0.12
C LEU A 302 -9.45 -17.36 0.71
N ARG A 303 -9.88 -18.47 0.10
CA ARG A 303 -10.01 -19.75 0.81
C ARG A 303 -8.69 -20.29 1.31
N GLN A 304 -7.61 -20.11 0.54
CA GLN A 304 -6.27 -20.53 0.95
C GLN A 304 -5.79 -19.68 2.14
N LEU A 305 -5.95 -18.35 2.07
CA LEU A 305 -5.58 -17.47 3.17
C LEU A 305 -6.33 -17.78 4.46
N PHE A 306 -7.65 -18.02 4.40
CA PHE A 306 -8.44 -18.35 5.58
C PHE A 306 -8.03 -19.66 6.26
N ARG A 307 -7.40 -20.59 5.52
CA ARG A 307 -6.84 -21.83 6.11
C ARG A 307 -5.54 -21.61 6.86
N LEU A 308 -4.87 -20.48 6.61
CA LEU A 308 -3.63 -20.12 7.29
C LEU A 308 -3.87 -19.34 8.59
N ASP A 309 -5.14 -19.01 8.91
CA ASP A 309 -5.58 -18.36 10.15
C ASP A 309 -4.90 -17.00 10.45
N PRO A 310 -4.88 -16.04 9.48
CA PRO A 310 -4.37 -14.70 9.72
C PRO A 310 -5.34 -13.91 10.63
N GLU A 311 -4.86 -12.83 11.26
CA GLU A 311 -5.72 -11.95 12.08
C GLU A 311 -6.74 -11.17 11.25
N LEU A 312 -6.35 -10.80 10.04
CA LEU A 312 -7.20 -10.08 9.10
C LEU A 312 -6.81 -10.42 7.66
N VAL A 313 -7.68 -10.09 6.72
CA VAL A 313 -7.43 -10.20 5.28
C VAL A 313 -7.89 -8.91 4.60
N VAL A 314 -6.99 -8.22 3.93
CA VAL A 314 -7.31 -7.09 3.06
C VAL A 314 -7.72 -7.63 1.70
N THR A 315 -8.88 -7.23 1.14
CA THR A 315 -9.42 -7.79 -0.10
C THR A 315 -10.19 -6.77 -0.93
N ASN A 316 -10.06 -6.86 -2.26
CA ASN A 316 -10.90 -6.09 -3.19
C ASN A 316 -12.36 -6.57 -3.20
N LYS A 317 -12.61 -7.80 -2.73
CA LYS A 317 -13.91 -8.50 -2.79
C LYS A 317 -14.43 -8.86 -1.40
N PRO A 318 -14.72 -7.87 -0.55
CA PRO A 318 -15.23 -8.12 0.79
C PRO A 318 -16.50 -8.98 0.79
N GLU A 319 -17.37 -8.82 -0.21
CA GLU A 319 -18.60 -9.62 -0.37
C GLU A 319 -18.29 -11.11 -0.57
N VAL A 320 -17.23 -11.44 -1.30
CA VAL A 320 -16.81 -12.84 -1.53
C VAL A 320 -16.16 -13.41 -0.27
N ALA A 321 -15.30 -12.62 0.39
CA ALA A 321 -14.63 -13.02 1.62
C ALA A 321 -15.64 -13.32 2.73
N ILE A 322 -16.62 -12.43 2.94
CA ILE A 322 -17.69 -12.59 3.92
C ILE A 322 -18.55 -13.82 3.60
N ALA A 323 -18.92 -14.04 2.33
CA ALA A 323 -19.68 -15.21 1.92
C ALA A 323 -18.94 -16.53 2.20
N ILE A 324 -17.61 -16.56 2.02
CA ILE A 324 -16.79 -17.73 2.38
C ILE A 324 -16.82 -17.95 3.90
N LEU A 325 -16.58 -16.91 4.69
CA LEU A 325 -16.56 -17.01 6.17
C LEU A 325 -17.91 -17.36 6.75
N THR A 326 -19.01 -16.85 6.15
CA THR A 326 -20.38 -17.25 6.53
C THR A 326 -20.60 -18.74 6.31
N GLY A 327 -20.15 -19.26 5.17
CA GLY A 327 -20.18 -20.70 4.89
C GLY A 327 -19.24 -21.55 5.78
N LEU A 328 -18.33 -20.91 6.53
CA LEU A 328 -17.46 -21.53 7.54
C LEU A 328 -17.97 -21.34 8.98
N GLY A 329 -19.16 -20.75 9.16
CA GLY A 329 -19.81 -20.59 10.47
C GLY A 329 -19.49 -19.28 11.20
N ARG A 330 -19.10 -18.23 10.49
CA ARG A 330 -18.82 -16.91 11.11
C ARG A 330 -20.05 -16.28 11.80
N TRP A 331 -21.25 -16.62 11.33
CA TRP A 331 -22.52 -15.97 11.70
C TRP A 331 -23.54 -16.90 12.39
N ASP A 332 -23.07 -18.05 12.88
CA ASP A 332 -23.89 -18.96 13.68
C ASP A 332 -24.04 -18.54 15.14
#